data_6946d6dee4abc53e7ff6e7fe8f8a3351
#
_entry.id   6946d6dee4abc53e7ff6e7fe8f8a3351
#
_cell.length_a   1.000
_cell.length_b   1.000
_cell.length_c   1.000
_cell.angle_alpha   90.00
_cell.angle_beta   90.00
_cell.angle_gamma   90.00
#
_symmetry.space_group_name_H-M   'P 1'
#
loop_
_entity.id
_entity.type
_entity.pdbx_description
1 polymer ?
#
loop_
_entity_poly.entity_id
_entity_poly.type
_entity_poly.pdbx_seq_one_letter_code
_entity_poly.pdbx_strand_id
1 'polypeptide(L)'
;MRLTPVLLVFVLLICAPLRAQDDLRVTGALDRNAQTLVPASAYPSYDLYEDIMFELARRYPTQCRIEIWGTLPSGRRILVLKLADDLSKSQVRPQVLCTAAMHGDELAGYWVLLKLAESLLKDDPGGLLRDVALFINPLANPDGAYRAGNRSLAGAQRGNAQGVDLNRNYPDPDDGRYPDGNDHQAETRIFMRAAESHGFDLAINFHGGAELFNYPWDTFRNRHPDTEWWRSVSRNFAQTAQRDSRLGNYFKDRANGTTNGHDWYPISGSRQDYMNYYHRTREATVEITNAKRFPAADLPDLWSSLRGALMNYLDEARYGIHGLVTDQVTGQPLRAHVTIPGHDEMQSSVYSERATGDFYRYLAPGTYRLVISAPGYRSRTVIVSLRDKQRRNLQIALERNPLDPPARKK
;
A
#
# COMPACT_ATOMS: atom_id res chain seq x y z
N MET A 1 41.49 -59.47 -41.28
CA MET A 1 40.36 -58.56 -41.37
C MET A 1 39.83 -58.33 -39.96
N ARG A 2 40.09 -57.16 -39.41
CA ARG A 2 39.58 -56.77 -38.10
C ARG A 2 38.40 -55.80 -38.32
N LEU A 3 37.19 -56.19 -37.91
CA LEU A 3 36.00 -55.36 -37.95
C LEU A 3 35.98 -54.43 -36.72
N THR A 4 35.97 -53.12 -36.97
CA THR A 4 35.81 -52.06 -35.94
C THR A 4 34.32 -51.83 -35.72
N PRO A 5 33.82 -51.84 -34.49
CA PRO A 5 32.41 -51.49 -34.28
C PRO A 5 32.21 -49.98 -34.36
N VAL A 6 31.24 -49.57 -35.17
CA VAL A 6 30.73 -48.16 -35.23
C VAL A 6 29.79 -47.95 -34.06
N LEU A 7 30.18 -47.10 -33.13
CA LEU A 7 29.34 -46.64 -31.99
C LEU A 7 28.37 -45.56 -32.48
N LEU A 8 27.09 -45.93 -32.62
CA LEU A 8 26.01 -44.96 -32.88
C LEU A 8 25.67 -44.19 -31.60
N VAL A 9 26.10 -42.96 -31.52
CA VAL A 9 25.68 -42.03 -30.43
C VAL A 9 24.30 -41.48 -30.74
N PHE A 10 23.29 -41.98 -30.04
CA PHE A 10 21.96 -41.35 -30.03
C PHE A 10 22.02 -40.05 -29.20
N VAL A 11 22.03 -38.90 -29.85
CA VAL A 11 21.80 -37.60 -29.18
C VAL A 11 20.30 -37.50 -28.92
N LEU A 12 19.90 -37.77 -27.68
CA LEU A 12 18.58 -37.41 -27.20
C LEU A 12 18.50 -35.88 -27.09
N LEU A 13 17.93 -35.24 -28.09
CA LEU A 13 17.47 -33.86 -28.00
C LEU A 13 16.32 -33.84 -26.94
N ILE A 14 16.67 -33.52 -25.69
CA ILE A 14 15.70 -33.13 -24.69
C ILE A 14 15.15 -31.77 -25.14
N CYS A 15 14.03 -31.78 -25.86
CA CYS A 15 13.20 -30.59 -26.03
C CYS A 15 12.74 -30.17 -24.61
N ALA A 16 13.50 -29.23 -24.01
CA ALA A 16 12.92 -28.48 -22.86
C ALA A 16 11.63 -27.81 -23.38
N PRO A 17 10.52 -27.93 -22.66
CA PRO A 17 9.32 -27.21 -23.07
C PRO A 17 9.70 -25.74 -23.17
N LEU A 18 9.47 -25.11 -24.34
CA LEU A 18 9.47 -23.67 -24.45
C LEU A 18 8.52 -23.18 -23.36
N ARG A 19 9.07 -22.52 -22.34
CA ARG A 19 8.26 -21.77 -21.39
C ARG A 19 7.39 -20.86 -22.25
N ALA A 20 6.06 -21.04 -22.09
CA ALA A 20 5.09 -20.21 -22.76
C ALA A 20 5.52 -18.74 -22.59
N GLN A 21 5.63 -18.03 -23.69
CA GLN A 21 5.78 -16.57 -23.70
C GLN A 21 4.75 -15.98 -22.74
N ASP A 22 5.15 -14.99 -21.91
CA ASP A 22 4.34 -14.32 -20.89
C ASP A 22 2.87 -14.20 -21.33
N ASP A 23 2.00 -15.09 -20.88
CA ASP A 23 0.57 -15.07 -21.23
C ASP A 23 -0.12 -13.94 -20.43
N LEU A 24 0.13 -12.71 -20.85
CA LEU A 24 -0.55 -11.51 -20.36
C LEU A 24 -1.91 -11.39 -21.04
N ARG A 25 -2.71 -12.45 -21.00
CA ARG A 25 -4.04 -12.43 -21.59
C ARG A 25 -4.82 -11.20 -21.14
N VAL A 26 -5.23 -10.36 -22.10
CA VAL A 26 -6.00 -9.14 -21.89
C VAL A 26 -7.40 -9.31 -22.42
N THR A 27 -8.41 -8.90 -21.64
CA THR A 27 -9.82 -8.87 -22.05
C THR A 27 -10.36 -7.45 -21.99
N GLY A 28 -11.33 -7.14 -22.89
CA GLY A 28 -11.86 -5.78 -23.05
C GLY A 28 -13.38 -5.65 -22.91
N ALA A 29 -14.10 -6.72 -22.54
CA ALA A 29 -15.55 -6.69 -22.46
C ALA A 29 -16.04 -6.75 -21.00
N LEU A 30 -16.85 -5.74 -20.58
CA LEU A 30 -17.56 -5.75 -19.30
C LEU A 30 -18.93 -6.42 -19.47
N ASP A 31 -19.15 -7.52 -18.75
CA ASP A 31 -20.51 -8.03 -18.53
C ASP A 31 -21.09 -7.41 -17.26
N ARG A 32 -21.96 -6.41 -17.43
CA ARG A 32 -22.62 -5.73 -16.31
C ARG A 32 -23.61 -6.61 -15.55
N ASN A 33 -24.01 -7.76 -16.09
CA ASN A 33 -24.89 -8.73 -15.43
C ASN A 33 -24.09 -9.80 -14.67
N ALA A 34 -22.80 -9.90 -14.90
CA ALA A 34 -21.96 -10.86 -14.22
C ALA A 34 -21.89 -10.57 -12.70
N GLN A 35 -21.91 -11.63 -11.91
CA GLN A 35 -21.64 -11.51 -10.46
C GLN A 35 -20.23 -11.00 -10.19
N THR A 36 -19.27 -11.33 -11.04
CA THR A 36 -17.86 -10.97 -10.93
C THR A 36 -17.47 -10.09 -12.10
N LEU A 37 -16.96 -8.88 -11.81
CA LEU A 37 -16.53 -7.92 -12.81
C LEU A 37 -15.05 -8.12 -13.18
N VAL A 38 -14.24 -8.49 -12.17
CA VAL A 38 -12.80 -8.69 -12.37
C VAL A 38 -12.57 -10.03 -13.06
N PRO A 39 -11.92 -10.05 -14.25
CA PRO A 39 -11.66 -11.28 -14.99
C PRO A 39 -10.85 -12.26 -14.16
N ALA A 40 -11.22 -13.54 -14.14
CA ALA A 40 -10.58 -14.54 -13.28
C ALA A 40 -9.11 -14.82 -13.67
N SER A 41 -8.85 -14.97 -14.98
CA SER A 41 -7.54 -15.38 -15.51
C SER A 41 -7.15 -14.52 -16.72
N ALA A 42 -7.36 -13.21 -16.60
CA ALA A 42 -6.95 -12.22 -17.58
C ALA A 42 -6.78 -10.86 -16.92
N TYR A 43 -5.89 -10.04 -17.45
CA TYR A 43 -5.81 -8.63 -17.10
C TYR A 43 -6.89 -7.85 -17.86
N PRO A 44 -7.51 -6.82 -17.28
CA PRO A 44 -8.39 -5.94 -18.03
C PRO A 44 -7.60 -5.15 -19.08
N SER A 45 -8.25 -4.75 -20.19
CA SER A 45 -7.78 -3.61 -20.98
C SER A 45 -7.89 -2.33 -20.15
N TYR A 46 -7.24 -1.22 -20.56
CA TYR A 46 -7.37 0.04 -19.83
C TYR A 46 -8.84 0.51 -19.78
N ASP A 47 -9.55 0.39 -20.89
CA ASP A 47 -10.95 0.79 -20.95
C ASP A 47 -11.82 -0.08 -20.02
N LEU A 48 -11.61 -1.41 -20.01
CA LEU A 48 -12.30 -2.32 -19.08
C LEU A 48 -11.92 -2.05 -17.63
N TYR A 49 -10.66 -1.69 -17.33
CA TYR A 49 -10.24 -1.27 -15.99
C TYR A 49 -11.07 -0.08 -15.49
N GLU A 50 -11.20 0.96 -16.30
CA GLU A 50 -12.04 2.10 -15.94
C GLU A 50 -13.49 1.69 -15.75
N ASP A 51 -14.05 0.89 -16.66
CA ASP A 51 -15.41 0.37 -16.57
C ASP A 51 -15.64 -0.41 -15.26
N ILE A 52 -14.71 -1.28 -14.86
CA ILE A 52 -14.78 -2.03 -13.60
C ILE A 52 -14.80 -1.07 -12.40
N MET A 53 -13.89 -0.09 -12.37
CA MET A 53 -13.79 0.87 -11.28
C MET A 53 -15.08 1.67 -11.10
N PHE A 54 -15.64 2.19 -12.19
CA PHE A 54 -16.92 2.92 -12.18
C PHE A 54 -18.10 2.03 -11.83
N GLU A 55 -18.13 0.80 -12.33
CA GLU A 55 -19.24 -0.13 -12.08
C GLU A 55 -19.26 -0.61 -10.62
N LEU A 56 -18.11 -0.83 -9.98
CA LEU A 56 -18.04 -1.12 -8.54
C LEU A 56 -18.64 0.03 -7.72
N ALA A 57 -18.28 1.28 -8.01
CA ALA A 57 -18.86 2.43 -7.33
C ALA A 57 -20.37 2.57 -7.57
N ARG A 58 -20.83 2.26 -8.80
CA ARG A 58 -22.27 2.28 -9.15
C ARG A 58 -23.08 1.18 -8.43
N ARG A 59 -22.50 -0.01 -8.25
CA ARG A 59 -23.19 -1.14 -7.57
C ARG A 59 -23.29 -0.95 -6.06
N TYR A 60 -22.32 -0.29 -5.45
CA TYR A 60 -22.20 -0.16 -4.00
C TYR A 60 -22.13 1.32 -3.57
N PRO A 61 -23.13 2.18 -3.89
CA PRO A 61 -23.01 3.63 -3.78
C PRO A 61 -22.88 4.15 -2.33
N THR A 62 -23.28 3.38 -1.32
CA THR A 62 -23.11 3.72 0.10
C THR A 62 -21.77 3.28 0.65
N GLN A 63 -21.13 2.28 0.02
CA GLN A 63 -19.91 1.65 0.49
C GLN A 63 -18.68 1.97 -0.36
N CYS A 64 -18.89 2.39 -1.60
CA CYS A 64 -17.83 2.62 -2.58
C CYS A 64 -18.03 3.95 -3.31
N ARG A 65 -16.97 4.75 -3.35
CA ARG A 65 -16.87 5.97 -4.15
C ARG A 65 -15.61 5.92 -5.00
N ILE A 66 -15.73 6.33 -6.27
CA ILE A 66 -14.58 6.54 -7.12
C ILE A 66 -14.07 7.97 -6.97
N GLU A 67 -12.75 8.11 -6.86
CA GLU A 67 -12.04 9.37 -6.87
C GLU A 67 -11.08 9.40 -8.06
N ILE A 68 -11.03 10.51 -8.78
CA ILE A 68 -10.06 10.77 -9.84
C ILE A 68 -9.00 11.67 -9.26
N TRP A 69 -7.85 11.10 -8.85
CA TRP A 69 -6.78 11.89 -8.25
C TRP A 69 -6.04 12.76 -9.25
N GLY A 70 -6.08 12.37 -10.53
CA GLY A 70 -5.53 13.16 -11.62
C GLY A 70 -5.70 12.52 -12.98
N THR A 71 -5.47 13.33 -14.01
CA THR A 71 -5.41 12.89 -15.40
C THR A 71 -4.00 13.17 -15.93
N LEU A 72 -3.38 12.17 -16.54
CA LEU A 72 -2.06 12.26 -17.14
C LEU A 72 -2.12 12.94 -18.51
N PRO A 73 -1.00 13.43 -19.06
CA PRO A 73 -0.96 14.04 -20.40
C PRO A 73 -1.47 13.12 -21.51
N SER A 74 -1.40 11.82 -21.35
CA SER A 74 -1.97 10.81 -22.26
C SER A 74 -3.51 10.78 -22.29
N GLY A 75 -4.16 11.42 -21.32
CA GLY A 75 -5.59 11.32 -21.07
C GLY A 75 -5.98 10.20 -20.10
N ARG A 76 -5.06 9.30 -19.74
CA ARG A 76 -5.31 8.24 -18.75
C ARG A 76 -5.40 8.83 -17.34
N ARG A 77 -6.26 8.23 -16.51
CA ARG A 77 -6.61 8.72 -15.18
C ARG A 77 -6.00 7.86 -14.07
N ILE A 78 -5.62 8.50 -12.98
CA ILE A 78 -5.29 7.82 -11.73
C ILE A 78 -6.60 7.71 -10.94
N LEU A 79 -7.17 6.51 -10.96
CA LEU A 79 -8.44 6.19 -10.33
C LEU A 79 -8.22 5.52 -8.97
N VAL A 80 -9.05 5.88 -8.00
CA VAL A 80 -9.01 5.32 -6.65
C VAL A 80 -10.43 4.98 -6.20
N LEU A 81 -10.62 3.81 -5.64
CA LEU A 81 -11.85 3.47 -4.93
C LEU A 81 -11.67 3.76 -3.45
N LYS A 82 -12.54 4.56 -2.87
CA LYS A 82 -12.69 4.69 -1.42
C LYS A 82 -13.80 3.76 -0.95
N LEU A 83 -13.47 2.83 -0.05
CA LEU A 83 -14.38 1.84 0.51
C LEU A 83 -14.56 2.05 2.01
N ALA A 84 -15.77 1.91 2.48
CA ALA A 84 -16.16 1.82 3.89
C ALA A 84 -17.55 1.15 3.97
N ASP A 85 -17.96 0.65 5.12
CA ASP A 85 -19.34 0.13 5.28
C ASP A 85 -20.40 1.24 5.09
N ASP A 86 -20.05 2.46 5.50
CA ASP A 86 -20.82 3.68 5.32
C ASP A 86 -19.86 4.85 5.07
N LEU A 87 -19.80 5.34 3.84
CA LEU A 87 -18.91 6.43 3.43
C LEU A 87 -19.17 7.74 4.19
N SER A 88 -20.41 7.97 4.65
CA SER A 88 -20.77 9.18 5.40
C SER A 88 -20.12 9.23 6.80
N LYS A 89 -19.72 8.08 7.33
CA LYS A 89 -19.09 7.90 8.66
C LYS A 89 -17.60 7.57 8.59
N SER A 90 -17.02 7.55 7.39
CA SER A 90 -15.66 7.07 7.17
C SER A 90 -14.55 8.07 7.56
N GLN A 91 -14.90 9.27 8.02
CA GLN A 91 -13.92 10.34 8.31
C GLN A 91 -13.14 10.10 9.61
N VAL A 92 -13.74 9.45 10.60
CA VAL A 92 -13.13 9.16 11.92
C VAL A 92 -12.78 7.67 11.99
N ARG A 93 -11.94 7.23 11.05
CA ARG A 93 -11.44 5.84 10.94
C ARG A 93 -10.03 5.87 10.40
N PRO A 94 -9.18 4.88 10.71
CA PRO A 94 -7.89 4.76 10.05
C PRO A 94 -8.06 4.81 8.53
N GLN A 95 -7.30 5.69 7.88
CA GLN A 95 -7.28 5.83 6.43
C GLN A 95 -6.16 4.94 5.88
N VAL A 96 -6.52 3.89 5.14
CA VAL A 96 -5.55 2.90 4.65
C VAL A 96 -5.45 2.97 3.14
N LEU A 97 -4.22 3.06 2.62
CA LEU A 97 -3.95 3.15 1.18
C LEU A 97 -3.34 1.84 0.66
N CYS A 98 -3.95 1.26 -0.37
CA CYS A 98 -3.41 0.14 -1.13
C CYS A 98 -3.13 0.58 -2.57
N THR A 99 -1.90 0.41 -3.04
CA THR A 99 -1.50 0.78 -4.40
C THR A 99 -0.73 -0.33 -5.09
N ALA A 100 -0.74 -0.33 -6.43
CA ALA A 100 0.03 -1.24 -7.24
C ALA A 100 0.43 -0.62 -8.57
N ALA A 101 1.28 -1.33 -9.30
CA ALA A 101 1.74 -0.97 -10.64
C ALA A 101 2.31 0.46 -10.73
N MET A 102 3.05 0.90 -9.70
CA MET A 102 3.92 2.06 -9.78
C MET A 102 5.00 1.84 -10.85
N HIS A 103 5.59 0.64 -10.89
CA HIS A 103 6.29 0.17 -12.07
C HIS A 103 5.28 -0.48 -13.00
N GLY A 104 5.17 0.07 -14.22
CA GLY A 104 4.10 -0.33 -15.12
C GLY A 104 4.20 -1.77 -15.63
N ASP A 105 5.37 -2.42 -15.50
CA ASP A 105 5.62 -3.82 -15.85
C ASP A 105 5.38 -4.82 -14.70
N GLU A 106 5.05 -4.35 -13.48
CA GLU A 106 4.79 -5.16 -12.30
C GLU A 106 3.28 -5.33 -12.10
N LEU A 107 2.67 -6.21 -12.90
CA LEU A 107 1.23 -6.21 -13.16
C LEU A 107 0.39 -7.01 -12.16
N ALA A 108 0.99 -7.94 -11.40
CA ALA A 108 0.24 -8.83 -10.52
C ALA A 108 -0.59 -8.07 -9.48
N GLY A 109 0.02 -7.05 -8.84
CA GLY A 109 -0.64 -6.21 -7.83
C GLY A 109 -1.83 -5.43 -8.38
N TYR A 110 -1.77 -5.02 -9.63
CA TYR A 110 -2.88 -4.36 -10.32
C TYR A 110 -4.15 -5.22 -10.29
N TRP A 111 -4.03 -6.48 -10.70
CA TRP A 111 -5.15 -7.42 -10.67
C TRP A 111 -5.58 -7.78 -9.24
N VAL A 112 -4.62 -8.01 -8.34
CA VAL A 112 -4.89 -8.35 -6.93
C VAL A 112 -5.72 -7.27 -6.25
N LEU A 113 -5.42 -5.99 -6.47
CA LEU A 113 -6.17 -4.89 -5.84
C LEU A 113 -7.57 -4.70 -6.43
N LEU A 114 -7.77 -4.93 -7.72
CA LEU A 114 -9.12 -4.99 -8.28
C LEU A 114 -9.94 -6.11 -7.62
N LYS A 115 -9.30 -7.29 -7.45
CA LYS A 115 -9.94 -8.45 -6.82
C LYS A 115 -10.24 -8.23 -5.35
N LEU A 116 -9.35 -7.53 -4.62
CA LEU A 116 -9.58 -7.11 -3.24
C LEU A 116 -10.83 -6.22 -3.14
N ALA A 117 -10.91 -5.16 -3.96
CA ALA A 117 -12.04 -4.24 -3.94
C ALA A 117 -13.36 -4.97 -4.21
N GLU A 118 -13.40 -5.79 -5.26
CA GLU A 118 -14.57 -6.59 -5.58
C GLU A 118 -14.96 -7.56 -4.46
N SER A 119 -13.98 -8.22 -3.85
CA SER A 119 -14.21 -9.20 -2.78
C SER A 119 -14.80 -8.54 -1.54
N LEU A 120 -14.23 -7.42 -1.08
CA LEU A 120 -14.68 -6.71 0.12
C LEU A 120 -16.07 -6.09 -0.06
N LEU A 121 -16.39 -5.59 -1.25
CA LEU A 121 -17.72 -5.04 -1.54
C LEU A 121 -18.81 -6.11 -1.63
N LYS A 122 -18.46 -7.33 -2.02
CA LYS A 122 -19.39 -8.46 -2.04
C LYS A 122 -19.58 -9.09 -0.67
N ASP A 123 -18.51 -9.26 0.05
CA ASP A 123 -18.49 -9.97 1.32
C ASP A 123 -17.29 -9.49 2.16
N ASP A 124 -17.58 -8.82 3.27
CA ASP A 124 -16.59 -8.38 4.27
C ASP A 124 -16.76 -9.18 5.58
N PRO A 125 -16.39 -10.46 5.59
CA PRO A 125 -16.67 -11.38 6.71
C PRO A 125 -15.99 -10.94 8.02
N GLY A 126 -14.89 -10.19 7.92
CA GLY A 126 -14.17 -9.62 9.07
C GLY A 126 -14.71 -8.29 9.55
N GLY A 127 -15.61 -7.66 8.79
CA GLY A 127 -16.10 -6.31 9.06
C GLY A 127 -14.99 -5.26 9.00
N LEU A 128 -14.00 -5.44 8.14
CA LEU A 128 -12.88 -4.50 7.97
C LEU A 128 -13.38 -3.10 7.62
N LEU A 129 -14.31 -2.99 6.68
CA LEU A 129 -14.83 -1.73 6.18
C LEU A 129 -15.67 -0.95 7.22
N ARG A 130 -16.09 -1.60 8.31
CA ARG A 130 -16.73 -0.92 9.45
C ARG A 130 -15.72 -0.11 10.27
N ASP A 131 -14.48 -0.61 10.39
CA ASP A 131 -13.47 -0.06 11.27
C ASP A 131 -12.40 0.78 10.53
N VAL A 132 -12.31 0.65 9.20
CA VAL A 132 -11.28 1.24 8.34
C VAL A 132 -11.92 1.90 7.13
N ALA A 133 -11.37 3.03 6.67
CA ALA A 133 -11.62 3.59 5.35
C ALA A 133 -10.47 3.18 4.43
N LEU A 134 -10.79 2.38 3.41
CA LEU A 134 -9.79 1.80 2.51
C LEU A 134 -9.77 2.54 1.17
N PHE A 135 -8.59 2.99 0.75
CA PHE A 135 -8.35 3.60 -0.56
C PHE A 135 -7.57 2.63 -1.42
N ILE A 136 -8.10 2.27 -2.57
CA ILE A 136 -7.50 1.28 -3.47
C ILE A 136 -7.20 1.94 -4.82
N ASN A 137 -5.92 2.07 -5.14
CA ASN A 137 -5.42 2.44 -6.46
C ASN A 137 -4.75 1.23 -7.11
N PRO A 138 -5.41 0.51 -7.98
CA PRO A 138 -4.82 -0.68 -8.63
C PRO A 138 -3.71 -0.35 -9.63
N LEU A 139 -3.74 0.83 -10.25
CA LEU A 139 -2.91 1.18 -11.39
C LEU A 139 -2.32 2.59 -11.23
N ALA A 140 -1.17 2.68 -10.57
CA ALA A 140 -0.51 3.96 -10.28
C ALA A 140 0.24 4.56 -11.48
N ASN A 141 0.64 3.72 -12.46
CA ASN A 141 1.35 4.12 -13.66
C ASN A 141 0.69 3.53 -14.92
N PRO A 142 -0.48 4.05 -15.31
CA PRO A 142 -1.20 3.52 -16.47
C PRO A 142 -0.44 3.72 -17.80
N ASP A 143 0.40 4.75 -17.91
CA ASP A 143 1.17 5.02 -19.12
C ASP A 143 2.35 4.04 -19.28
N GLY A 144 2.98 3.65 -18.17
CA GLY A 144 3.98 2.59 -18.18
C GLY A 144 3.38 1.23 -18.48
N ALA A 145 2.24 0.90 -17.89
CA ALA A 145 1.57 -0.39 -18.08
C ALA A 145 1.01 -0.55 -19.52
N TYR A 146 0.29 0.44 -19.98
CA TYR A 146 -0.38 0.41 -21.30
C TYR A 146 0.39 1.18 -22.39
N ARG A 147 1.74 1.14 -22.35
CA ARG A 147 2.58 1.85 -23.32
C ARG A 147 2.28 1.47 -24.78
N ALA A 148 1.97 0.21 -25.05
CA ALA A 148 1.64 -0.27 -26.40
C ALA A 148 0.19 0.00 -26.83
N GLY A 149 -0.58 0.76 -26.01
CA GLY A 149 -1.98 1.09 -26.26
C GLY A 149 -2.93 0.38 -25.28
N ASN A 150 -4.15 0.89 -25.18
CA ASN A 150 -5.14 0.51 -24.14
C ASN A 150 -5.52 -0.98 -24.11
N ARG A 151 -5.25 -1.72 -25.19
CA ARG A 151 -5.64 -3.13 -25.32
C ARG A 151 -4.49 -4.11 -25.13
N SER A 152 -3.29 -3.64 -24.77
CA SER A 152 -2.12 -4.50 -24.68
C SER A 152 -1.21 -4.11 -23.52
N LEU A 153 -0.79 -5.10 -22.75
CA LEU A 153 0.24 -5.01 -21.71
C LEU A 153 1.63 -5.50 -22.22
N ALA A 154 1.74 -5.93 -23.48
CA ALA A 154 2.99 -6.48 -24.03
C ALA A 154 4.14 -5.46 -24.02
N GLY A 155 3.82 -4.16 -24.14
CA GLY A 155 4.78 -3.06 -24.06
C GLY A 155 5.00 -2.49 -22.68
N ALA A 156 4.46 -3.09 -21.63
CA ALA A 156 4.58 -2.60 -20.25
C ALA A 156 6.04 -2.42 -19.84
N GLN A 157 6.34 -1.30 -19.22
CA GLN A 157 7.68 -0.90 -18.79
C GLN A 157 7.71 -0.41 -17.36
N ARG A 158 8.90 -0.48 -16.72
CA ARG A 158 9.10 -0.03 -15.34
C ARG A 158 8.76 1.45 -15.14
N GLY A 159 9.40 2.32 -15.92
CA GLY A 159 9.20 3.76 -15.86
C GLY A 159 7.84 4.23 -16.36
N ASN A 160 7.55 5.50 -16.15
CA ASN A 160 6.36 6.16 -16.70
C ASN A 160 6.51 6.45 -18.22
N ALA A 161 5.64 7.30 -18.80
CA ALA A 161 5.71 7.68 -20.20
C ALA A 161 7.06 8.32 -20.60
N GLN A 162 7.72 9.00 -19.66
CA GLN A 162 9.04 9.63 -19.83
C GLN A 162 10.20 8.69 -19.53
N GLY A 163 9.95 7.43 -19.14
CA GLY A 163 10.96 6.45 -18.77
C GLY A 163 11.52 6.65 -17.34
N VAL A 164 10.95 7.55 -16.55
CA VAL A 164 11.40 7.82 -15.17
C VAL A 164 10.89 6.74 -14.22
N ASP A 165 11.78 6.25 -13.35
CA ASP A 165 11.43 5.36 -12.26
C ASP A 165 10.70 6.12 -11.16
N LEU A 166 9.40 5.89 -11.03
CA LEU A 166 8.57 6.60 -10.07
C LEU A 166 8.93 6.28 -8.61
N ASN A 167 9.59 5.14 -8.34
CA ASN A 167 10.07 4.78 -7.01
C ASN A 167 11.51 5.26 -6.73
N ARG A 168 11.95 6.29 -7.44
CA ARG A 168 13.16 7.09 -7.23
C ARG A 168 12.85 8.59 -7.29
N ASN A 169 11.60 8.96 -7.54
CA ASN A 169 11.21 10.31 -7.91
C ASN A 169 10.45 11.07 -6.80
N TYR A 170 10.39 10.50 -5.57
CA TYR A 170 9.86 11.21 -4.39
C TYR A 170 10.96 11.98 -3.67
N PRO A 171 10.61 13.04 -2.90
CA PRO A 171 11.56 13.65 -1.99
C PRO A 171 12.15 12.62 -1.03
N ASP A 172 13.46 12.65 -0.88
CA ASP A 172 14.21 11.77 0.01
C ASP A 172 14.68 12.53 1.24
N PRO A 173 14.61 11.96 2.45
CA PRO A 173 15.02 12.66 3.66
C PRO A 173 16.53 12.90 3.76
N ASP A 174 17.38 12.18 3.01
CA ASP A 174 18.84 12.32 3.00
C ASP A 174 19.32 13.04 1.73
N ASP A 175 18.85 12.60 0.55
CA ASP A 175 19.28 13.11 -0.75
C ASP A 175 18.44 14.29 -1.27
N GLY A 176 17.41 14.72 -0.52
CA GLY A 176 16.65 15.92 -0.78
C GLY A 176 15.50 15.76 -1.78
N ARG A 177 15.13 16.89 -2.39
CA ARG A 177 13.87 16.99 -3.15
C ARG A 177 13.85 16.18 -4.45
N TYR A 178 14.96 16.07 -5.13
CA TYR A 178 15.07 15.47 -6.47
C TYR A 178 16.22 14.45 -6.51
N PRO A 179 16.09 13.31 -5.79
CA PRO A 179 17.20 12.39 -5.60
C PRO A 179 17.64 11.69 -6.91
N ASP A 180 16.73 11.54 -7.86
CA ASP A 180 17.00 10.97 -9.19
C ASP A 180 17.43 12.00 -10.25
N GLY A 181 17.54 13.27 -9.88
CA GLY A 181 17.89 14.38 -10.76
C GLY A 181 16.77 14.82 -11.72
N ASN A 182 15.58 14.23 -11.65
CA ASN A 182 14.43 14.60 -12.46
C ASN A 182 13.46 15.48 -11.66
N ASP A 183 12.69 16.32 -12.37
CA ASP A 183 11.50 16.93 -11.79
C ASP A 183 10.50 15.84 -11.39
N HIS A 184 9.72 16.11 -10.33
CA HIS A 184 8.63 15.19 -9.96
C HIS A 184 7.69 14.98 -11.15
N GLN A 185 7.45 13.71 -11.46
CA GLN A 185 6.59 13.31 -12.56
C GLN A 185 5.11 13.62 -12.26
N ALA A 186 4.26 13.56 -13.26
CA ALA A 186 2.83 13.85 -13.09
C ALA A 186 2.21 12.90 -12.06
N GLU A 187 2.53 11.61 -12.16
CA GLU A 187 2.11 10.57 -11.22
C GLU A 187 2.62 10.87 -9.80
N THR A 188 3.92 11.17 -9.63
CA THR A 188 4.53 11.51 -8.34
C THR A 188 3.78 12.69 -7.69
N ARG A 189 3.56 13.78 -8.43
CA ARG A 189 2.82 14.95 -7.94
C ARG A 189 1.38 14.64 -7.54
N ILE A 190 0.71 13.73 -8.26
CA ILE A 190 -0.66 13.30 -7.93
C ILE A 190 -0.67 12.59 -6.58
N PHE A 191 0.23 11.62 -6.37
CA PHE A 191 0.31 10.89 -5.10
C PHE A 191 0.80 11.76 -3.94
N MET A 192 1.72 12.71 -4.17
CA MET A 192 2.13 13.69 -3.15
C MET A 192 0.92 14.52 -2.67
N ARG A 193 0.13 15.09 -3.60
CA ARG A 193 -1.09 15.83 -3.23
C ARG A 193 -2.12 14.96 -2.50
N ALA A 194 -2.27 13.70 -2.91
CA ALA A 194 -3.14 12.77 -2.22
C ALA A 194 -2.69 12.51 -0.78
N ALA A 195 -1.39 12.29 -0.56
CA ALA A 195 -0.82 12.11 0.77
C ALA A 195 -1.04 13.35 1.67
N GLU A 196 -0.88 14.55 1.11
CA GLU A 196 -1.16 15.81 1.80
C GLU A 196 -2.65 16.00 2.17
N SER A 197 -3.56 15.48 1.33
CA SER A 197 -4.99 15.77 1.43
C SER A 197 -5.76 14.75 2.29
N HIS A 198 -5.31 13.49 2.35
CA HIS A 198 -6.07 12.40 2.97
C HIS A 198 -5.56 11.96 4.34
N GLY A 199 -4.31 12.26 4.71
CA GLY A 199 -3.75 11.88 6.00
C GLY A 199 -3.79 10.35 6.22
N PHE A 200 -3.15 9.57 5.35
CA PHE A 200 -3.12 8.12 5.47
C PHE A 200 -2.34 7.66 6.71
N ASP A 201 -2.88 6.67 7.41
CA ASP A 201 -2.27 6.12 8.63
C ASP A 201 -1.43 4.87 8.33
N LEU A 202 -1.93 4.01 7.43
CA LEU A 202 -1.29 2.76 7.01
C LEU A 202 -1.32 2.68 5.48
N ALA A 203 -0.27 2.14 4.86
CA ALA A 203 -0.26 1.94 3.42
C ALA A 203 0.54 0.71 3.00
N ILE A 204 0.14 0.11 1.87
CA ILE A 204 0.86 -0.97 1.21
C ILE A 204 0.99 -0.67 -0.28
N ASN A 205 2.19 -0.88 -0.82
CA ASN A 205 2.48 -0.72 -2.22
C ASN A 205 2.96 -2.04 -2.82
N PHE A 206 2.21 -2.61 -3.74
CA PHE A 206 2.58 -3.85 -4.39
C PHE A 206 3.52 -3.62 -5.55
N HIS A 207 4.58 -4.42 -5.56
CA HIS A 207 5.61 -4.54 -6.56
C HIS A 207 5.76 -5.96 -7.06
N GLY A 208 6.70 -6.18 -7.98
CA GLY A 208 7.06 -7.49 -8.51
C GLY A 208 8.50 -7.53 -9.01
N GLY A 209 9.11 -8.70 -8.94
CA GLY A 209 10.52 -8.95 -9.23
C GLY A 209 11.21 -9.72 -8.11
N ALA A 210 10.49 -9.91 -6.99
CA ALA A 210 10.85 -10.72 -5.84
C ALA A 210 9.58 -11.19 -5.12
N GLU A 211 9.73 -11.98 -4.05
CA GLU A 211 8.64 -12.46 -3.19
C GLU A 211 8.98 -12.21 -1.72
N LEU A 212 8.78 -10.96 -1.29
CA LEU A 212 9.11 -10.52 0.07
C LEU A 212 8.34 -9.27 0.51
N PHE A 213 8.25 -9.09 1.82
CA PHE A 213 7.76 -7.89 2.47
C PHE A 213 8.95 -7.00 2.85
N ASN A 214 9.07 -5.83 2.20
CA ASN A 214 10.06 -4.81 2.51
C ASN A 214 9.44 -3.74 3.41
N TYR A 215 10.09 -3.43 4.55
CA TYR A 215 9.67 -2.39 5.49
C TYR A 215 10.76 -1.32 5.67
N PRO A 216 10.38 -0.09 6.06
CA PRO A 216 11.30 1.04 6.12
C PRO A 216 12.46 0.83 7.10
N TRP A 217 13.56 1.47 6.84
CA TRP A 217 13.82 2.46 5.81
C TRP A 217 14.53 1.87 4.61
N ASP A 218 14.35 2.48 3.44
CA ASP A 218 15.12 2.16 2.24
C ASP A 218 16.43 2.96 2.18
N THR A 219 16.40 4.27 2.53
CA THR A 219 17.58 5.15 2.48
C THR A 219 18.44 5.09 3.73
N PHE A 220 17.85 4.98 4.93
CA PHE A 220 18.59 5.03 6.18
C PHE A 220 19.08 3.66 6.65
N ARG A 221 20.36 3.62 7.06
CA ARG A 221 20.91 2.44 7.76
C ARG A 221 20.28 2.21 9.14
N ASN A 222 19.93 3.29 9.83
CA ASN A 222 19.25 3.22 11.12
C ASN A 222 17.86 2.64 10.93
N ARG A 223 17.40 1.87 11.93
CA ARG A 223 16.07 1.25 11.88
C ARG A 223 14.99 2.29 12.15
N HIS A 224 13.82 2.06 11.55
CA HIS A 224 12.63 2.78 11.93
C HIS A 224 12.32 2.55 13.42
N PRO A 225 11.93 3.56 14.20
CA PRO A 225 11.62 3.38 15.64
C PRO A 225 10.61 2.26 15.94
N ASP A 226 9.64 2.06 15.07
CA ASP A 226 8.64 0.98 15.19
C ASP A 226 9.11 -0.36 14.59
N THR A 227 10.41 -0.61 14.49
CA THR A 227 10.98 -1.83 13.84
C THR A 227 10.42 -3.13 14.40
N GLU A 228 10.16 -3.23 15.70
CA GLU A 228 9.62 -4.45 16.28
C GLU A 228 8.17 -4.73 15.79
N TRP A 229 7.37 -3.68 15.61
CA TRP A 229 6.06 -3.80 14.99
C TRP A 229 6.20 -4.23 13.52
N TRP A 230 7.06 -3.57 12.75
CA TRP A 230 7.32 -3.92 11.35
C TRP A 230 7.78 -5.38 11.17
N ARG A 231 8.67 -5.86 12.04
CA ARG A 231 9.13 -7.26 12.05
C ARG A 231 8.02 -8.25 12.35
N SER A 232 7.11 -7.90 13.25
CA SER A 232 5.96 -8.74 13.58
C SER A 232 4.99 -8.82 12.39
N VAL A 233 4.63 -7.66 11.82
CA VAL A 233 3.70 -7.55 10.70
C VAL A 233 4.23 -8.24 9.45
N SER A 234 5.49 -7.96 9.08
CA SER A 234 6.12 -8.56 7.89
C SER A 234 6.23 -10.09 8.00
N ARG A 235 6.60 -10.62 9.18
CA ARG A 235 6.64 -12.07 9.42
C ARG A 235 5.26 -12.70 9.36
N ASN A 236 4.24 -12.06 9.95
CA ASN A 236 2.86 -12.55 9.87
C ASN A 236 2.39 -12.63 8.42
N PHE A 237 2.66 -11.57 7.63
CA PHE A 237 2.34 -11.55 6.20
C PHE A 237 3.02 -12.69 5.45
N ALA A 238 4.35 -12.81 5.58
CA ALA A 238 5.14 -13.84 4.90
C ALA A 238 4.68 -15.26 5.27
N GLN A 239 4.54 -15.56 6.56
CA GLN A 239 4.09 -16.87 7.04
C GLN A 239 2.68 -17.21 6.56
N THR A 240 1.78 -16.24 6.51
CA THR A 240 0.42 -16.44 5.99
C THR A 240 0.44 -16.72 4.49
N ALA A 241 1.19 -15.94 3.70
CA ALA A 241 1.34 -16.16 2.27
C ALA A 241 1.96 -17.54 1.96
N GLN A 242 2.97 -17.95 2.74
CA GLN A 242 3.60 -19.26 2.62
C GLN A 242 2.64 -20.42 2.95
N ARG A 243 1.89 -20.29 4.05
CA ARG A 243 0.92 -21.32 4.49
C ARG A 243 -0.21 -21.50 3.49
N ASP A 244 -0.73 -20.40 2.94
CA ASP A 244 -1.89 -20.40 2.06
C ASP A 244 -1.50 -20.60 0.59
N SER A 245 -0.20 -20.76 0.30
CA SER A 245 0.35 -20.80 -1.04
C SER A 245 -0.24 -21.91 -1.93
N ARG A 246 -0.62 -21.52 -3.13
CA ARG A 246 -0.93 -22.39 -4.27
C ARG A 246 0.19 -22.39 -5.32
N LEU A 247 1.24 -21.59 -5.10
CA LEU A 247 2.35 -21.34 -6.04
C LEU A 247 3.64 -22.11 -5.67
N GLY A 248 3.53 -23.17 -4.87
CA GLY A 248 4.70 -23.98 -4.48
C GLY A 248 5.59 -23.25 -3.46
N ASN A 249 6.88 -23.08 -3.76
CA ASN A 249 7.84 -22.41 -2.87
C ASN A 249 7.70 -20.89 -2.90
N TYR A 250 6.57 -20.38 -2.48
CA TYR A 250 6.18 -18.99 -2.58
C TYR A 250 6.58 -18.17 -1.35
N PHE A 251 6.92 -16.89 -1.58
CA PHE A 251 7.17 -15.85 -0.60
C PHE A 251 8.30 -16.16 0.40
N LYS A 252 9.43 -16.66 -0.11
CA LYS A 252 10.58 -17.11 0.72
C LYS A 252 11.89 -16.39 0.42
N ASP A 253 11.86 -15.34 -0.38
CA ASP A 253 13.06 -14.58 -0.69
C ASP A 253 13.66 -13.92 0.56
N ARG A 254 14.99 -13.72 0.55
CA ARG A 254 15.72 -13.11 1.67
C ARG A 254 15.50 -13.86 3.01
N ALA A 255 15.28 -13.14 4.10
CA ALA A 255 15.04 -13.70 5.42
C ALA A 255 13.63 -14.31 5.52
N ASN A 256 13.37 -15.35 4.71
CA ASN A 256 12.11 -16.09 4.67
C ASN A 256 10.88 -15.19 4.36
N GLY A 257 11.00 -14.37 3.32
CA GLY A 257 9.95 -13.49 2.81
C GLY A 257 9.90 -12.12 3.50
N THR A 258 10.95 -11.70 4.23
CA THR A 258 10.99 -10.39 4.87
C THR A 258 12.34 -9.70 4.71
N THR A 259 12.36 -8.39 4.62
CA THR A 259 13.58 -7.60 4.64
C THR A 259 13.33 -6.19 5.14
N ASN A 260 14.36 -5.57 5.72
CA ASN A 260 14.42 -4.11 5.80
C ASN A 260 14.97 -3.57 4.48
N GLY A 261 14.50 -2.43 4.01
CA GLY A 261 14.85 -1.91 2.70
C GLY A 261 16.35 -1.66 2.54
N HIS A 262 16.97 -0.95 3.48
CA HIS A 262 18.40 -0.69 3.44
C HIS A 262 19.24 -1.98 3.47
N ASP A 263 18.82 -3.01 4.20
CA ASP A 263 19.51 -4.31 4.21
C ASP A 263 19.37 -5.07 2.89
N TRP A 264 18.30 -4.79 2.14
CA TRP A 264 18.13 -5.36 0.81
C TRP A 264 19.10 -4.68 -0.18
N TYR A 265 18.87 -3.42 -0.44
CA TYR A 265 19.78 -2.49 -1.10
C TYR A 265 19.30 -1.05 -0.83
N PRO A 266 20.19 -0.14 -0.45
CA PRO A 266 19.80 1.23 -0.19
C PRO A 266 19.34 1.92 -1.48
N ILE A 267 18.25 2.67 -1.37
CA ILE A 267 17.74 3.50 -2.47
C ILE A 267 17.29 4.85 -1.93
N SER A 268 17.33 5.85 -2.80
CA SER A 268 16.82 7.19 -2.53
C SER A 268 15.57 7.47 -3.34
N GLY A 269 14.67 8.31 -2.81
CA GLY A 269 13.47 8.73 -3.49
C GLY A 269 12.37 7.69 -3.57
N SER A 270 12.37 6.71 -2.66
CA SER A 270 11.29 5.73 -2.57
C SER A 270 10.01 6.36 -2.01
N ARG A 271 8.85 5.88 -2.47
CA ARG A 271 7.58 6.30 -1.91
C ARG A 271 7.40 5.80 -0.48
N GLN A 272 7.92 4.62 -0.16
CA GLN A 272 7.90 4.07 1.19
C GLN A 272 8.51 5.05 2.20
N ASP A 273 9.71 5.54 1.95
CA ASP A 273 10.38 6.47 2.86
C ASP A 273 9.72 7.84 2.87
N TYR A 274 9.27 8.33 1.71
CA TYR A 274 8.49 9.56 1.60
C TYR A 274 7.23 9.54 2.48
N MET A 275 6.43 8.49 2.42
CA MET A 275 5.22 8.34 3.20
C MET A 275 5.51 8.22 4.70
N ASN A 276 6.49 7.40 5.08
CA ASN A 276 6.87 7.24 6.48
C ASN A 276 7.46 8.51 7.09
N TYR A 277 8.37 9.20 6.38
CA TYR A 277 9.09 10.34 6.92
C TYR A 277 8.30 11.65 6.87
N TYR A 278 7.73 11.99 5.70
CA TYR A 278 7.04 13.28 5.53
C TYR A 278 5.58 13.26 5.97
N HIS A 279 4.91 12.12 5.81
CA HIS A 279 3.49 11.96 6.12
C HIS A 279 3.19 11.15 7.38
N ARG A 280 4.18 10.45 7.92
CA ARG A 280 4.03 9.60 9.11
C ARG A 280 3.09 8.41 8.88
N THR A 281 2.79 8.13 7.64
CA THR A 281 2.05 6.96 7.18
C THR A 281 2.94 5.72 7.29
N ARG A 282 2.48 4.66 7.92
CA ARG A 282 3.20 3.39 7.96
C ARG A 282 3.03 2.66 6.63
N GLU A 283 3.86 3.00 5.63
CA GLU A 283 3.87 2.36 4.32
C GLU A 283 4.95 1.28 4.23
N ALA A 284 4.58 0.13 3.65
CA ALA A 284 5.49 -0.94 3.27
C ALA A 284 5.42 -1.21 1.76
N THR A 285 6.54 -1.66 1.20
CA THR A 285 6.64 -2.18 -0.17
C THR A 285 6.60 -3.70 -0.14
N VAL A 286 5.71 -4.31 -0.91
CA VAL A 286 5.57 -5.77 -0.93
C VAL A 286 5.71 -6.29 -2.35
N GLU A 287 6.78 -7.03 -2.57
CA GLU A 287 7.05 -7.75 -3.80
C GLU A 287 6.28 -9.06 -3.80
N ILE A 288 5.33 -9.23 -4.71
CA ILE A 288 4.37 -10.34 -4.63
C ILE A 288 4.58 -11.44 -5.66
N THR A 289 5.49 -11.25 -6.61
CA THR A 289 5.81 -12.25 -7.63
C THR A 289 7.25 -12.07 -8.12
N ASN A 290 7.97 -13.15 -8.34
CA ASN A 290 9.29 -13.11 -8.97
C ASN A 290 9.22 -12.67 -10.45
N ALA A 291 8.13 -12.98 -11.13
CA ALA A 291 7.88 -12.53 -12.49
C ALA A 291 7.16 -11.17 -12.47
N LYS A 292 7.78 -10.13 -13.01
CA LYS A 292 7.14 -8.80 -13.15
C LYS A 292 5.88 -8.87 -14.00
N ARG A 293 5.95 -9.58 -15.13
CA ARG A 293 4.82 -9.90 -16.01
C ARG A 293 4.26 -11.27 -15.63
N PHE A 294 3.50 -11.28 -14.53
CA PHE A 294 2.98 -12.53 -13.98
C PHE A 294 1.92 -13.13 -14.92
N PRO A 295 1.97 -14.46 -15.20
CA PRO A 295 1.04 -15.11 -16.13
C PRO A 295 -0.41 -14.95 -15.67
N ALA A 296 -1.28 -14.56 -16.58
CA ALA A 296 -2.70 -14.34 -16.28
C ALA A 296 -3.42 -15.63 -15.82
N ALA A 297 -2.96 -16.80 -16.29
CA ALA A 297 -3.52 -18.09 -15.87
C ALA A 297 -3.33 -18.38 -14.38
N ASP A 298 -2.26 -17.85 -13.76
CA ASP A 298 -1.87 -18.13 -12.38
C ASP A 298 -2.45 -17.10 -11.38
N LEU A 299 -3.14 -16.07 -11.87
CA LEU A 299 -3.75 -15.02 -11.01
C LEU A 299 -4.71 -15.57 -9.95
N PRO A 300 -5.56 -16.58 -10.20
CA PRO A 300 -6.41 -17.17 -9.16
C PRO A 300 -5.61 -17.82 -8.02
N ASP A 301 -4.51 -18.49 -8.34
CA ASP A 301 -3.64 -19.12 -7.36
C ASP A 301 -2.85 -18.08 -6.56
N LEU A 302 -2.41 -17.00 -7.21
CA LEU A 302 -1.81 -15.85 -6.54
C LEU A 302 -2.78 -15.20 -5.54
N TRP A 303 -4.03 -14.96 -5.95
CA TRP A 303 -5.06 -14.44 -5.06
C TRP A 303 -5.30 -15.34 -3.84
N SER A 304 -5.41 -16.64 -4.08
CA SER A 304 -5.60 -17.64 -3.02
C SER A 304 -4.43 -17.63 -2.02
N SER A 305 -3.21 -17.44 -2.53
CA SER A 305 -1.98 -17.38 -1.72
C SER A 305 -1.85 -16.09 -0.91
N LEU A 306 -2.30 -14.94 -1.46
CA LEU A 306 -2.07 -13.63 -0.86
C LEU A 306 -3.23 -13.10 -0.02
N ARG A 307 -4.47 -13.51 -0.31
CA ARG A 307 -5.67 -12.92 0.29
C ARG A 307 -5.58 -12.88 1.83
N GLY A 308 -5.21 -13.99 2.44
CA GLY A 308 -5.12 -14.10 3.91
C GLY A 308 -4.06 -13.15 4.48
N ALA A 309 -2.89 -13.08 3.85
CA ALA A 309 -1.80 -12.21 4.26
C ALA A 309 -2.18 -10.72 4.13
N LEU A 310 -2.82 -10.37 3.03
CA LEU A 310 -3.30 -9.00 2.78
C LEU A 310 -4.37 -8.60 3.80
N MET A 311 -5.35 -9.44 4.06
CA MET A 311 -6.38 -9.16 5.08
C MET A 311 -5.76 -9.01 6.48
N ASN A 312 -4.80 -9.85 6.86
CA ASN A 312 -4.08 -9.69 8.14
C ASN A 312 -3.33 -8.35 8.23
N TYR A 313 -2.73 -7.89 7.13
CA TYR A 313 -2.07 -6.58 7.09
C TYR A 313 -3.06 -5.42 7.26
N LEU A 314 -4.18 -5.48 6.55
CA LEU A 314 -5.22 -4.44 6.65
C LEU A 314 -5.86 -4.40 8.05
N ASP A 315 -5.97 -5.55 8.70
CA ASP A 315 -6.45 -5.65 10.09
C ASP A 315 -5.51 -4.95 11.10
N GLU A 316 -4.22 -4.74 10.78
CA GLU A 316 -3.32 -3.98 11.66
C GLU A 316 -3.81 -2.56 11.91
N ALA A 317 -4.55 -1.96 10.96
CA ALA A 317 -5.17 -0.66 11.15
C ALA A 317 -6.22 -0.62 12.27
N ARG A 318 -6.71 -1.75 12.71
CA ARG A 318 -7.72 -1.88 13.79
C ARG A 318 -7.09 -1.92 15.19
N TYR A 319 -5.75 -2.14 15.28
CA TYR A 319 -5.02 -2.33 16.53
C TYR A 319 -4.14 -1.13 16.87
N GLY A 320 -3.48 -1.16 18.03
CA GLY A 320 -2.63 -0.08 18.50
C GLY A 320 -3.38 0.94 19.36
N ILE A 321 -2.92 2.18 19.34
CA ILE A 321 -3.52 3.29 20.10
C ILE A 321 -4.35 4.13 19.14
N HIS A 322 -5.63 4.21 19.40
CA HIS A 322 -6.59 5.06 18.71
C HIS A 322 -7.02 6.18 19.66
N GLY A 323 -6.75 7.42 19.31
CA GLY A 323 -7.04 8.55 20.18
C GLY A 323 -7.92 9.59 19.52
N LEU A 324 -8.61 10.37 20.36
CA LEU A 324 -9.32 11.57 19.96
C LEU A 324 -8.84 12.72 20.84
N VAL A 325 -8.37 13.81 20.22
CA VAL A 325 -7.87 15.00 20.93
C VAL A 325 -8.81 16.16 20.70
N THR A 326 -9.30 16.74 21.81
CA THR A 326 -10.26 17.85 21.78
C THR A 326 -9.88 18.97 22.73
N ASP A 327 -10.39 20.16 22.48
CA ASP A 327 -10.40 21.28 23.45
C ASP A 327 -11.32 20.92 24.61
N GLN A 328 -10.83 21.03 25.85
CA GLN A 328 -11.54 20.60 27.05
C GLN A 328 -12.86 21.39 27.31
N VAL A 329 -12.91 22.64 26.88
CA VAL A 329 -14.06 23.52 27.12
C VAL A 329 -15.08 23.43 25.99
N THR A 330 -14.61 23.44 24.74
CA THR A 330 -15.49 23.53 23.57
C THR A 330 -15.82 22.18 22.96
N GLY A 331 -15.05 21.12 23.27
CA GLY A 331 -15.15 19.81 22.64
C GLY A 331 -14.67 19.79 21.18
N GLN A 332 -14.18 20.91 20.64
CA GLN A 332 -13.72 20.98 19.26
C GLN A 332 -12.45 20.12 19.04
N PRO A 333 -12.32 19.47 17.87
CA PRO A 333 -11.14 18.69 17.54
C PRO A 333 -9.89 19.57 17.50
N LEU A 334 -8.75 18.99 17.87
CA LEU A 334 -7.46 19.66 17.87
C LEU A 334 -6.46 18.87 17.01
N ARG A 335 -5.67 19.61 16.21
CA ARG A 335 -4.45 19.06 15.63
C ARG A 335 -3.36 19.09 16.69
N ALA A 336 -3.13 17.96 17.32
CA ALA A 336 -2.14 17.78 18.37
C ALA A 336 -0.98 16.89 17.87
N HIS A 337 0.23 17.17 18.35
CA HIS A 337 1.39 16.31 18.16
C HIS A 337 1.40 15.24 19.25
N VAL A 338 1.47 13.99 18.85
CA VAL A 338 1.50 12.82 19.73
C VAL A 338 2.87 12.17 19.62
N THR A 339 3.65 12.26 20.68
CA THR A 339 5.04 11.76 20.73
C THR A 339 5.23 10.72 21.83
N ILE A 340 6.19 9.84 21.64
CA ILE A 340 6.68 8.90 22.65
C ILE A 340 8.16 9.22 22.90
N PRO A 341 8.49 10.05 23.91
CA PRO A 341 9.86 10.44 24.21
C PRO A 341 10.75 9.23 24.48
N GLY A 342 11.92 9.22 23.83
CA GLY A 342 12.90 8.11 23.91
C GLY A 342 12.57 6.94 22.99
N HIS A 343 11.48 7.03 22.19
CA HIS A 343 11.12 6.07 21.16
C HIS A 343 11.06 6.73 19.77
N ASP A 344 10.35 7.86 19.67
CA ASP A 344 10.12 8.51 18.38
C ASP A 344 11.36 9.27 17.91
N GLU A 345 11.85 8.91 16.73
CA GLU A 345 12.93 9.54 15.99
C GLU A 345 12.56 9.58 14.50
N MET A 346 13.31 10.29 13.68
CA MET A 346 13.18 10.31 12.22
C MET A 346 11.71 10.51 11.76
N GLN A 347 11.01 11.46 12.38
CA GLN A 347 9.61 11.82 12.08
C GLN A 347 8.59 10.69 12.35
N SER A 348 8.89 9.71 13.18
CA SER A 348 7.97 8.58 13.47
C SER A 348 6.80 8.92 14.39
N SER A 349 6.80 10.08 15.05
CA SER A 349 5.65 10.60 15.81
C SER A 349 4.43 10.85 14.89
N VAL A 350 3.24 11.00 15.45
CA VAL A 350 2.04 11.26 14.66
C VAL A 350 1.33 12.54 15.09
N TYR A 351 0.41 13.01 14.25
CA TYR A 351 -0.49 14.12 14.58
C TYR A 351 -1.93 13.65 14.55
N SER A 352 -2.76 14.23 15.42
CA SER A 352 -4.20 14.07 15.25
C SER A 352 -4.71 14.89 14.07
N GLU A 353 -5.76 14.38 13.40
CA GLU A 353 -6.37 15.05 12.28
C GLU A 353 -7.03 16.37 12.70
N ARG A 354 -6.83 17.42 11.88
CA ARG A 354 -7.34 18.76 12.22
C ARG A 354 -8.87 18.83 12.30
N ALA A 355 -9.53 18.12 11.38
CA ALA A 355 -10.98 18.19 11.23
C ALA A 355 -11.72 17.34 12.25
N THR A 356 -11.12 16.24 12.68
CA THR A 356 -11.78 15.19 13.46
C THR A 356 -11.13 14.95 14.82
N GLY A 357 -9.84 15.30 14.98
CA GLY A 357 -9.07 15.14 16.22
C GLY A 357 -8.55 13.74 16.47
N ASP A 358 -8.86 12.78 15.60
CA ASP A 358 -8.42 11.41 15.74
C ASP A 358 -6.95 11.22 15.34
N PHE A 359 -6.31 10.21 15.92
CA PHE A 359 -4.96 9.75 15.57
C PHE A 359 -4.83 8.25 15.79
N TYR A 360 -3.91 7.64 15.05
CA TYR A 360 -3.63 6.22 15.12
C TYR A 360 -2.14 5.98 15.28
N ARG A 361 -1.77 5.09 16.19
CA ARG A 361 -0.36 4.78 16.49
C ARG A 361 -0.18 3.26 16.56
N TYR A 362 0.49 2.71 15.55
CA TYR A 362 0.78 1.27 15.44
C TYR A 362 2.12 0.98 16.11
N LEU A 363 2.10 0.07 17.10
CA LEU A 363 3.24 -0.21 17.98
C LEU A 363 3.26 -1.70 18.35
N ALA A 364 4.44 -2.23 18.62
CA ALA A 364 4.62 -3.54 19.22
C ALA A 364 3.99 -3.59 20.65
N PRO A 365 3.72 -4.79 21.20
CA PRO A 365 3.34 -4.92 22.60
C PRO A 365 4.36 -4.25 23.52
N GLY A 366 3.89 -3.46 24.50
CA GLY A 366 4.76 -2.70 25.40
C GLY A 366 4.01 -1.69 26.23
N THR A 367 4.73 -0.93 27.04
CA THR A 367 4.18 0.19 27.79
C THR A 367 4.84 1.48 27.32
N TYR A 368 4.03 2.44 26.91
CA TYR A 368 4.43 3.67 26.26
C TYR A 368 3.96 4.89 27.01
N ARG A 369 4.83 5.88 27.14
CA ARG A 369 4.52 7.20 27.69
C ARG A 369 4.28 8.17 26.54
N LEU A 370 3.02 8.45 26.23
CA LEU A 370 2.62 9.40 25.22
C LEU A 370 2.61 10.81 25.80
N VAL A 371 3.16 11.77 25.07
CA VAL A 371 3.03 13.20 25.33
C VAL A 371 2.24 13.82 24.18
N ILE A 372 1.08 14.41 24.51
CA ILE A 372 0.17 15.04 23.59
C ILE A 372 0.24 16.54 23.78
N SER A 373 0.57 17.28 22.72
CA SER A 373 0.74 18.74 22.77
C SER A 373 0.08 19.42 21.57
N ALA A 374 -0.52 20.58 21.81
CA ALA A 374 -1.04 21.43 20.75
C ALA A 374 -0.70 22.91 21.04
N PRO A 375 -0.48 23.76 20.02
CA PRO A 375 -0.22 25.18 20.23
C PRO A 375 -1.35 25.85 21.01
N GLY A 376 -0.98 26.60 22.06
CA GLY A 376 -1.96 27.28 22.95
C GLY A 376 -2.59 26.40 24.03
N TYR A 377 -2.12 25.13 24.18
CA TYR A 377 -2.65 24.19 25.15
C TYR A 377 -1.56 23.62 26.06
N ARG A 378 -1.94 23.25 27.28
CA ARG A 378 -1.08 22.49 28.19
C ARG A 378 -0.90 21.07 27.66
N SER A 379 0.34 20.59 27.60
CA SER A 379 0.65 19.21 27.20
C SER A 379 0.08 18.22 28.22
N ARG A 380 -0.41 17.09 27.73
CA ARG A 380 -0.90 15.98 28.56
C ARG A 380 -0.04 14.74 28.34
N THR A 381 0.32 14.08 29.44
CA THR A 381 1.03 12.80 29.41
C THR A 381 0.08 11.66 29.77
N VAL A 382 0.13 10.57 29.00
CA VAL A 382 -0.67 9.36 29.23
C VAL A 382 0.24 8.14 29.13
N ILE A 383 0.11 7.21 30.10
CA ILE A 383 0.79 5.90 30.02
C ILE A 383 -0.18 4.87 29.50
N VAL A 384 0.24 4.14 28.47
CA VAL A 384 -0.60 3.15 27.78
C VAL A 384 0.17 1.84 27.65
N SER A 385 -0.43 0.74 28.12
CA SER A 385 0.08 -0.61 27.87
C SER A 385 -0.69 -1.26 26.73
N LEU A 386 0.03 -1.82 25.77
CA LEU A 386 -0.49 -2.56 24.62
C LEU A 386 -0.12 -4.04 24.75
N ARG A 387 -1.07 -4.92 24.42
CA ARG A 387 -0.84 -6.33 24.10
C ARG A 387 -0.88 -6.53 22.60
N ASP A 388 -0.45 -7.68 22.15
CA ASP A 388 -0.55 -8.06 20.75
C ASP A 388 -2.01 -7.98 20.26
N LYS A 389 -2.21 -7.41 19.08
CA LYS A 389 -3.53 -7.20 18.45
C LYS A 389 -4.58 -6.55 19.36
N GLN A 390 -4.14 -5.69 20.27
CA GLN A 390 -5.01 -4.93 21.13
C GLN A 390 -5.27 -3.54 20.57
N ARG A 391 -6.54 -3.08 20.60
CA ARG A 391 -6.93 -1.68 20.41
C ARG A 391 -7.07 -0.98 21.73
N ARG A 392 -6.44 0.18 21.90
CA ARG A 392 -6.57 1.05 23.07
C ARG A 392 -7.14 2.39 22.63
N ASN A 393 -8.38 2.67 23.02
CA ASN A 393 -9.04 3.94 22.71
C ASN A 393 -8.72 4.97 23.82
N LEU A 394 -8.31 6.16 23.41
CA LEU A 394 -7.99 7.29 24.28
C LEU A 394 -8.88 8.49 23.96
N GLN A 395 -9.45 9.10 25.00
CA GLN A 395 -10.13 10.40 24.92
C GLN A 395 -9.27 11.42 25.63
N ILE A 396 -8.75 12.41 24.90
CA ILE A 396 -7.77 13.36 25.39
C ILE A 396 -8.32 14.77 25.23
N ALA A 397 -8.75 15.36 26.33
CA ALA A 397 -9.15 16.76 26.39
C ALA A 397 -7.94 17.58 26.84
N LEU A 398 -7.53 18.59 26.05
CA LEU A 398 -6.45 19.51 26.38
C LEU A 398 -7.00 20.81 26.94
N GLU A 399 -6.40 21.27 28.05
CA GLU A 399 -6.69 22.55 28.67
C GLU A 399 -5.93 23.68 27.99
N ARG A 400 -6.59 24.81 27.71
CA ARG A 400 -5.93 25.99 27.16
C ARG A 400 -4.90 26.54 28.12
N ASN A 401 -3.81 27.03 27.57
CA ASN A 401 -2.80 27.73 28.38
C ASN A 401 -3.36 29.11 28.78
N PRO A 402 -3.48 29.42 30.09
CA PRO A 402 -4.09 30.68 30.53
C PRO A 402 -3.28 31.94 30.09
N LEU A 403 -2.03 31.79 29.67
CA LEU A 403 -1.19 32.87 29.22
C LEU A 403 -1.30 33.19 27.71
N ASP A 404 -2.00 32.36 26.95
CA ASP A 404 -2.21 32.59 25.50
C ASP A 404 -3.58 33.24 25.27
N PRO A 405 -3.66 34.45 24.69
CA PRO A 405 -4.95 35.08 24.37
C PRO A 405 -5.72 34.21 23.37
N PRO A 406 -7.06 34.20 23.42
CA PRO A 406 -7.86 33.44 22.48
C PRO A 406 -7.52 33.87 21.04
N ALA A 407 -7.26 32.92 20.17
CA ALA A 407 -6.99 33.17 18.75
C ALA A 407 -8.09 34.09 18.18
N ARG A 408 -7.72 35.26 17.69
CA ARG A 408 -8.66 36.19 17.04
C ARG A 408 -9.32 35.46 15.88
N LYS A 409 -10.64 35.34 15.91
CA LYS A 409 -11.43 34.87 14.77
C LYS A 409 -11.09 35.76 13.57
N LYS A 410 -10.47 35.19 12.55
CA LYS A 410 -10.38 35.80 11.22
C LYS A 410 -11.51 35.26 10.35
#